data_64cfecf8ac049a1a72d1bee329d424b5
#
_entry.id   64cfecf8ac049a1a72d1bee329d424b5
#
_cell.length_a   1.000
_cell.length_b   1.000
_cell.length_c   1.000
_cell.angle_alpha   90.00
_cell.angle_beta   90.00
_cell.angle_gamma   90.00
#
_symmetry.space_group_name_H-M   'P 1'
#
loop_
_entity.id
_entity.type
_entity.pdbx_description
1 polymer ?
#
loop_
_entity_poly.entity_id
_entity_poly.type
_entity_poly.pdbx_seq_one_letter_code
_entity_poly.pdbx_strand_id
1 'polypeptide(L)'
;GEEASQYEELSESTEFHESNRFTPTGQQRVALVDIDETICFYSGKRKYNLAEPSQENIAKINKLFDEGWKIVYWTARGGSSLKDYYDFTWKQLEEWGCKFHELHTGTKGLFMKPPYDLVIDDKAKRIEEL
;
A
#
# COMPACT_ATOMS: atom_id res chain seq x y z
N GLY A 1 4.40 -6.68 23.68
CA GLY A 1 3.13 -7.28 23.35
C GLY A 1 3.04 -7.68 21.90
N GLU A 2 1.92 -8.13 21.49
CA GLU A 2 1.72 -8.57 20.11
C GLU A 2 1.96 -7.44 19.10
N GLU A 3 1.59 -6.23 19.47
CA GLU A 3 1.80 -5.06 18.65
C GLU A 3 3.28 -4.81 18.40
N ALA A 4 4.07 -4.87 19.46
CA ALA A 4 5.50 -4.67 19.33
C ALA A 4 6.12 -5.78 18.48
N SER A 5 5.66 -7.00 18.65
CA SER A 5 6.13 -8.13 17.86
C SER A 5 5.82 -7.92 16.38
N GLN A 6 4.64 -7.38 16.09
CA GLN A 6 4.24 -7.12 14.71
C GLN A 6 5.13 -6.06 14.07
N TYR A 7 5.48 -5.02 14.82
CA TYR A 7 6.39 -4.00 14.32
C TYR A 7 7.78 -4.53 14.08
N GLU A 8 8.23 -5.40 14.95
CA GLU A 8 9.54 -6.03 14.78
C GLU A 8 9.59 -6.83 13.50
N GLU A 9 8.52 -7.57 13.21
CA GLU A 9 8.42 -8.32 11.98
C GLU A 9 8.52 -7.41 10.77
N LEU A 10 7.77 -6.32 10.78
CA LEU A 10 7.78 -5.38 9.67
C LEU A 10 9.16 -4.74 9.49
N SER A 11 9.80 -4.35 10.58
CA SER A 11 11.09 -3.69 10.49
C SER A 11 12.21 -4.64 10.07
N GLU A 12 12.07 -5.92 10.32
CA GLU A 12 13.06 -6.90 9.89
C GLU A 12 12.95 -7.22 8.40
N SER A 13 11.74 -7.25 7.88
CA SER A 13 11.50 -7.64 6.49
C SER A 13 11.15 -6.47 5.58
N THR A 14 10.85 -5.31 6.14
CA THR A 14 10.49 -4.12 5.39
C THR A 14 11.41 -2.99 5.78
N GLU A 15 11.94 -2.31 4.77
CA GLU A 15 12.77 -1.15 5.03
C GLU A 15 11.92 -0.04 5.63
N PHE A 16 12.28 0.39 6.83
CA PHE A 16 11.52 1.36 7.58
C PHE A 16 11.96 2.77 7.19
N HIS A 17 11.16 3.44 6.40
CA HIS A 17 11.41 4.83 6.04
C HIS A 17 10.74 5.76 7.03
N GLU A 18 11.05 5.54 8.28
CA GLU A 18 10.61 6.41 9.33
C GLU A 18 11.51 7.62 9.27
N SER A 19 10.98 8.75 8.94
CA SER A 19 11.79 9.97 8.75
C SER A 19 12.34 10.52 10.04
N ASN A 20 12.58 9.69 11.03
CA ASN A 20 13.08 10.04 12.35
C ASN A 20 12.23 11.07 13.08
N ARG A 21 11.06 11.28 12.61
CA ARG A 21 10.18 12.21 13.26
C ARG A 21 9.39 11.51 14.33
N PHE A 22 9.21 12.22 15.38
CA PHE A 22 8.42 11.75 16.49
C PHE A 22 6.95 11.78 16.12
N THR A 23 6.24 10.69 16.36
CA THR A 23 4.79 10.66 16.16
C THR A 23 4.15 10.89 17.53
N PRO A 24 3.51 12.04 17.72
CA PRO A 24 2.88 12.33 19.01
C PRO A 24 1.80 11.32 19.34
N THR A 25 1.58 11.13 20.64
CA THR A 25 0.54 10.25 21.14
C THR A 25 -0.80 10.62 20.54
N GLY A 26 -1.51 9.63 20.02
CA GLY A 26 -2.81 9.83 19.43
C GLY A 26 -2.80 10.09 17.92
N GLN A 27 -1.63 10.34 17.35
CA GLN A 27 -1.53 10.50 15.92
C GLN A 27 -1.40 9.14 15.24
N GLN A 28 -2.09 9.03 14.13
CA GLN A 28 -2.13 7.81 13.36
C GLN A 28 -0.88 7.71 12.48
N ARG A 29 -0.24 6.56 12.49
CA ARG A 29 0.87 6.29 11.59
C ARG A 29 0.32 5.98 10.20
N VAL A 30 1.11 6.31 9.18
CA VAL A 30 0.69 6.18 7.79
C VAL A 30 1.55 5.14 7.08
N ALA A 31 0.89 4.17 6.48
CA ALA A 31 1.54 3.19 5.61
C ALA A 31 1.16 3.53 4.16
N LEU A 32 2.17 3.79 3.35
CA LEU A 32 2.01 4.04 1.93
C LEU A 32 2.29 2.76 1.18
N VAL A 33 1.30 2.26 0.45
CA VAL A 33 1.35 0.92 -0.16
C VAL A 33 1.18 1.02 -1.66
N ASP A 34 2.16 0.50 -2.40
CA ASP A 34 2.05 0.38 -3.85
C ASP A 34 1.06 -0.74 -4.20
N ILE A 35 0.51 -0.70 -5.39
CA ILE A 35 -0.48 -1.68 -5.82
C ILE A 35 0.15 -2.74 -6.73
N ASP A 36 0.52 -2.35 -7.94
CA ASP A 36 1.03 -3.32 -8.91
C ASP A 36 2.37 -3.89 -8.48
N GLU A 37 2.51 -5.20 -8.58
CA GLU A 37 3.68 -5.95 -8.16
C GLU A 37 3.91 -5.93 -6.64
N THR A 38 2.92 -5.50 -5.88
CA THR A 38 2.96 -5.49 -4.42
C THR A 38 1.80 -6.25 -3.83
N ILE A 39 0.55 -5.89 -4.16
CA ILE A 39 -0.63 -6.62 -3.68
C ILE A 39 -1.34 -7.35 -4.82
N CYS A 40 -0.88 -7.19 -6.04
CA CYS A 40 -1.40 -7.94 -7.18
C CYS A 40 -0.27 -8.17 -8.18
N PHE A 41 -0.44 -9.20 -9.01
CA PHE A 41 0.59 -9.60 -9.95
C PHE A 41 -0.04 -9.96 -11.29
N TYR A 42 0.79 -10.14 -12.30
CA TYR A 42 0.34 -10.43 -13.65
C TYR A 42 1.04 -11.67 -14.16
N SER A 43 0.26 -12.66 -14.60
CA SER A 43 0.83 -13.90 -15.15
C SER A 43 1.06 -13.82 -16.65
N GLY A 44 0.47 -12.81 -17.29
CA GLY A 44 0.59 -12.61 -18.73
C GLY A 44 0.72 -11.14 -19.06
N LYS A 45 -0.19 -10.64 -19.89
CA LYS A 45 -0.17 -9.23 -20.26
C LYS A 45 -0.42 -8.35 -19.03
N ARG A 46 0.31 -7.27 -18.96
CA ARG A 46 0.17 -6.33 -17.86
C ARG A 46 -0.94 -5.33 -18.14
N LYS A 47 -2.17 -5.82 -18.07
CA LYS A 47 -3.36 -4.99 -18.16
C LYS A 47 -4.03 -4.97 -16.80
N TYR A 48 -4.44 -3.80 -16.36
CA TYR A 48 -4.95 -3.65 -15.00
C TYR A 48 -6.17 -4.51 -14.70
N ASN A 49 -6.99 -4.78 -15.71
CA ASN A 49 -8.15 -5.66 -15.53
C ASN A 49 -7.77 -7.14 -15.41
N LEU A 50 -6.52 -7.47 -15.69
CA LEU A 50 -6.01 -8.83 -15.58
C LEU A 50 -5.14 -9.02 -14.34
N ALA A 51 -5.08 -8.03 -13.48
CA ALA A 51 -4.34 -8.12 -12.25
C ALA A 51 -4.92 -9.22 -11.34
N GLU A 52 -4.04 -10.03 -10.80
CA GLU A 52 -4.43 -11.13 -9.91
C GLU A 52 -4.05 -10.76 -8.49
N PRO A 53 -5.02 -10.62 -7.57
CA PRO A 53 -4.73 -10.18 -6.22
C PRO A 53 -3.99 -11.25 -5.43
N SER A 54 -3.06 -10.80 -4.61
CA SER A 54 -2.40 -11.66 -3.63
C SER A 54 -3.16 -11.51 -2.32
N GLN A 55 -4.03 -12.45 -2.02
CA GLN A 55 -4.81 -12.38 -0.78
C GLN A 55 -3.91 -12.47 0.46
N GLU A 56 -2.80 -13.17 0.33
CA GLU A 56 -1.83 -13.23 1.41
C GLU A 56 -1.25 -11.85 1.72
N ASN A 57 -0.83 -11.13 0.68
CA ASN A 57 -0.26 -9.80 0.87
C ASN A 57 -1.31 -8.79 1.31
N ILE A 58 -2.52 -8.88 0.75
CA ILE A 58 -3.62 -8.01 1.14
C ILE A 58 -3.95 -8.21 2.62
N ALA A 59 -3.93 -9.45 3.09
CA ALA A 59 -4.20 -9.73 4.50
C ALA A 59 -3.18 -9.07 5.42
N LYS A 60 -1.91 -9.01 4.98
CA LYS A 60 -0.87 -8.33 5.76
C LYS A 60 -1.14 -6.83 5.89
N ILE A 61 -1.58 -6.21 4.81
CA ILE A 61 -1.91 -4.79 4.83
C ILE A 61 -3.18 -4.54 5.65
N ASN A 62 -4.19 -5.40 5.48
CA ASN A 62 -5.42 -5.28 6.26
C ASN A 62 -5.16 -5.40 7.76
N LYS A 63 -4.16 -6.20 8.13
CA LYS A 63 -3.78 -6.33 9.53
C LYS A 63 -3.25 -5.01 10.08
N LEU A 64 -2.47 -4.30 9.29
CA LEU A 64 -2.00 -2.96 9.67
C LEU A 64 -3.19 -2.02 9.85
N PHE A 65 -4.15 -2.08 8.95
CA PHE A 65 -5.37 -1.28 9.08
C PHE A 65 -6.07 -1.58 10.42
N ASP A 66 -6.22 -2.86 10.74
CA ASP A 66 -6.87 -3.27 11.97
C ASP A 66 -6.10 -2.83 13.23
N GLU A 67 -4.79 -2.65 13.09
CA GLU A 67 -3.94 -2.19 14.18
C GLU A 67 -3.90 -0.66 14.30
N GLY A 68 -4.66 0.02 13.50
CA GLY A 68 -4.80 1.47 13.62
C GLY A 68 -3.97 2.29 12.66
N TRP A 69 -3.28 1.66 11.73
CA TRP A 69 -2.53 2.39 10.72
C TRP A 69 -3.46 3.02 9.71
N LYS A 70 -3.11 4.21 9.24
CA LYS A 70 -3.77 4.80 8.09
C LYS A 70 -3.16 4.18 6.84
N ILE A 71 -3.98 3.52 6.04
CA ILE A 71 -3.52 2.86 4.82
C ILE A 71 -3.81 3.75 3.63
N VAL A 72 -2.75 4.07 2.88
CA VAL A 72 -2.85 4.89 1.67
C VAL A 72 -2.28 4.07 0.52
N TYR A 73 -3.14 3.69 -0.43
CA TYR A 73 -2.68 3.03 -1.63
C TYR A 73 -2.26 4.06 -2.66
N TRP A 74 -1.12 3.80 -3.28
CA TRP A 74 -0.51 4.70 -4.24
C TRP A 74 -0.18 3.92 -5.51
N THR A 75 -0.52 4.46 -6.67
CA THR A 75 -0.19 3.82 -7.94
C THR A 75 0.01 4.88 -9.02
N ALA A 76 0.90 4.55 -9.97
CA ALA A 76 1.12 5.42 -11.12
C ALA A 76 0.14 5.15 -12.26
N ARG A 77 -0.85 4.26 -12.05
CA ARG A 77 -1.82 3.94 -13.10
C ARG A 77 -2.41 5.20 -13.69
N GLY A 78 -2.38 5.30 -15.01
CA GLY A 78 -2.92 6.43 -15.73
C GLY A 78 -1.97 7.61 -15.90
N GLY A 79 -0.83 7.60 -15.21
CA GLY A 79 0.10 8.73 -15.25
C GLY A 79 0.66 9.00 -16.63
N SER A 80 1.10 7.95 -17.32
CA SER A 80 1.70 8.13 -18.65
C SER A 80 0.67 8.22 -19.77
N SER A 81 -0.46 7.56 -19.62
CA SER A 81 -1.50 7.53 -20.64
C SER A 81 -2.54 8.64 -20.46
N LEU A 82 -2.52 9.31 -19.33
CA LEU A 82 -3.49 10.34 -18.94
C LEU A 82 -4.92 9.80 -18.86
N LYS A 83 -5.08 8.48 -18.88
CA LYS A 83 -6.37 7.87 -18.69
C LYS A 83 -6.66 7.76 -17.19
N ASP A 84 -7.87 8.10 -16.81
CA ASP A 84 -8.27 8.07 -15.40
C ASP A 84 -8.62 6.66 -14.96
N TYR A 85 -7.78 6.10 -14.10
CA TYR A 85 -8.01 4.77 -13.54
C TYR A 85 -8.45 4.81 -12.08
N TYR A 86 -8.81 5.97 -11.56
CA TYR A 86 -9.11 6.11 -10.14
C TYR A 86 -10.30 5.24 -9.72
N ASP A 87 -11.44 5.44 -10.37
CA ASP A 87 -12.64 4.69 -10.01
C ASP A 87 -12.48 3.18 -10.25
N PHE A 88 -11.84 2.84 -11.34
CA PHE A 88 -11.54 1.45 -11.65
C PHE A 88 -10.70 0.80 -10.55
N THR A 89 -9.66 1.49 -10.14
CA THR A 89 -8.74 0.97 -9.12
C THR A 89 -9.41 0.89 -7.76
N TRP A 90 -10.18 1.91 -7.40
CA TRP A 90 -10.94 1.89 -6.15
C TRP A 90 -11.84 0.67 -6.08
N LYS A 91 -12.61 0.44 -7.13
CA LYS A 91 -13.51 -0.69 -7.19
C LYS A 91 -12.76 -2.02 -7.12
N GLN A 92 -11.62 -2.09 -7.78
CA GLN A 92 -10.79 -3.30 -7.76
C GLN A 92 -10.30 -3.59 -6.34
N LEU A 93 -9.83 -2.57 -5.63
CA LEU A 93 -9.40 -2.73 -4.25
C LEU A 93 -10.54 -3.21 -3.36
N GLU A 94 -11.74 -2.67 -3.55
CA GLU A 94 -12.91 -3.12 -2.81
C GLU A 94 -13.25 -4.57 -3.09
N GLU A 95 -13.22 -4.96 -4.35
CA GLU A 95 -13.51 -6.34 -4.75
C GLU A 95 -12.50 -7.32 -4.17
N TRP A 96 -11.27 -6.88 -4.00
CA TRP A 96 -10.21 -7.70 -3.42
C TRP A 96 -10.26 -7.76 -1.89
N GLY A 97 -11.14 -7.00 -1.28
CA GLY A 97 -11.26 -6.99 0.17
C GLY A 97 -10.22 -6.13 0.87
N CYS A 98 -9.64 -5.19 0.18
CA CYS A 98 -8.66 -4.28 0.76
C CYS A 98 -9.33 -3.30 1.71
N LYS A 99 -8.71 -3.09 2.88
CA LYS A 99 -9.12 -2.08 3.83
C LYS A 99 -8.15 -0.90 3.72
N PHE A 100 -8.67 0.28 3.43
CA PHE A 100 -7.81 1.43 3.23
C PHE A 100 -8.56 2.73 3.45
N HIS A 101 -7.81 3.83 3.56
CA HIS A 101 -8.37 5.14 3.81
C HIS A 101 -8.32 6.05 2.59
N GLU A 102 -7.24 5.96 1.82
CA GLU A 102 -7.04 6.84 0.66
C GLU A 102 -6.44 6.06 -0.50
N LEU A 103 -6.72 6.57 -1.69
CA LEU A 103 -6.14 6.07 -2.93
C LEU A 103 -5.65 7.25 -3.75
N HIS A 104 -4.43 7.16 -4.25
CA HIS A 104 -3.85 8.16 -5.15
C HIS A 104 -3.39 7.45 -6.42
N THR A 105 -3.86 7.92 -7.56
CA THR A 105 -3.48 7.38 -8.87
C THR A 105 -2.73 8.44 -9.65
N GLY A 106 -2.25 8.06 -10.84
CA GLY A 106 -1.50 8.97 -11.68
C GLY A 106 -2.27 10.19 -12.14
N THR A 107 -3.60 10.14 -12.16
CA THR A 107 -4.42 11.25 -12.60
C THR A 107 -5.22 11.90 -11.49
N LYS A 108 -5.37 11.23 -10.35
CA LYS A 108 -6.11 11.78 -9.20
C LYS A 108 -5.33 11.48 -7.93
N GLY A 109 -5.28 12.48 -7.07
CA GLY A 109 -4.55 12.40 -5.84
C GLY A 109 -3.34 13.32 -5.89
N LEU A 110 -2.31 13.00 -5.16
CA LEU A 110 -1.11 13.82 -5.10
C LEU A 110 -0.13 13.42 -6.20
N PHE A 111 0.47 14.42 -6.86
CA PHE A 111 1.53 14.15 -7.82
C PHE A 111 2.77 13.59 -7.13
N MET A 112 2.98 13.98 -5.89
CA MET A 112 4.09 13.50 -5.09
C MET A 112 3.55 12.57 -4.02
N LYS A 113 4.38 11.63 -3.58
CA LYS A 113 3.98 10.72 -2.53
C LYS A 113 3.58 11.48 -1.29
N PRO A 114 2.45 11.13 -0.66
CA PRO A 114 2.06 11.77 0.59
C PRO A 114 3.02 11.40 1.72
N PRO A 115 2.98 12.14 2.83
CA PRO A 115 3.81 11.80 4.00
C PRO A 115 3.47 10.39 4.48
N TYR A 116 4.50 9.67 4.91
CA TYR A 116 4.32 8.29 5.38
C TYR A 116 5.31 7.97 6.49
N ASP A 117 4.99 6.96 7.27
CA ASP A 117 5.87 6.39 8.28
C ASP A 117 6.48 5.08 7.80
N LEU A 118 5.77 4.38 6.91
CA LEU A 118 6.21 3.11 6.37
C LEU A 118 5.84 3.06 4.90
N VAL A 119 6.77 2.67 4.04
CA VAL A 119 6.46 2.45 2.63
C VAL A 119 6.62 0.97 2.30
N ILE A 120 5.65 0.43 1.58
CA ILE A 120 5.65 -0.97 1.17
C ILE A 120 5.51 -1.02 -0.34
N ASP A 121 6.59 -1.40 -1.01
CA ASP A 121 6.59 -1.55 -2.46
C ASP A 121 7.68 -2.55 -2.86
N ASP A 122 7.71 -2.90 -4.14
CA ASP A 122 8.65 -3.90 -4.65
C ASP A 122 10.08 -3.41 -4.71
N LYS A 123 10.30 -2.12 -4.58
CA LYS A 123 11.65 -1.54 -4.65
C LYS A 123 12.27 -1.37 -3.28
N ALA A 124 11.49 -0.90 -2.33
CA ALA A 124 12.00 -0.67 -0.97
C ALA A 124 12.22 -2.02 -0.29
N LYS A 125 11.18 -2.84 -0.25
CA LYS A 125 11.25 -4.17 0.32
C LYS A 125 10.06 -4.95 -0.20
N ARG A 126 10.28 -6.17 -0.59
CA ARG A 126 9.17 -6.96 -1.10
C ARG A 126 8.22 -7.33 0.01
N ILE A 127 6.94 -7.25 -0.28
CA ILE A 127 5.95 -7.52 0.73
C ILE A 127 5.96 -8.98 1.19
N GLU A 128 6.39 -9.90 0.36
CA GLU A 128 6.50 -11.31 0.75
C GLU A 128 7.54 -11.53 1.83
N GLU A 129 8.35 -10.54 2.11
CA GLU A 129 9.33 -10.61 3.19
C GLU A 129 8.74 -10.20 4.55
N LEU A 130 7.52 -9.71 4.54
CA LEU A 130 6.87 -9.32 5.80
C LEU A 130 6.46 -10.54 6.66
#